data_9d9e84bbf7afec3be229cfcca760b6a0
#
_entry.id   9d9e84bbf7afec3be229cfcca760b6a0
#
_cell.length_a   1.000
_cell.length_b   1.000
_cell.length_c   1.000
_cell.angle_alpha   90.00
_cell.angle_beta   90.00
_cell.angle_gamma   90.00
#
_symmetry.space_group_name_H-M   'P 1'
#
loop_
_entity.id
_entity.type
_entity.pdbx_description
1 polymer ?
#
loop_
_entity_poly.entity_id
_entity_poly.type
_entity_poly.pdbx_seq_one_letter_code
_entity_poly.pdbx_strand_id
1 'polypeptide(L)'
;MARCPSELFDDIADVLAEVRAWPGIVEKGPGVFYLRRRPFLHFHLAAGGARRADIKGRAGWIPFDLPRPVSATRRRAFLRELRIRCRER
;
A
#
# COMPACT_ATOMS: atom_id res chain seq x y z
N MET A 1 3.03 13.10 -10.45
CA MET A 1 3.62 11.94 -9.76
C MET A 1 3.25 10.67 -10.49
N ALA A 2 4.24 9.85 -10.80
CA ALA A 2 4.01 8.66 -11.60
C ALA A 2 3.44 7.53 -10.74
N ARG A 3 2.52 6.74 -11.32
CA ARG A 3 2.07 5.51 -10.67
C ARG A 3 3.21 4.50 -10.64
N CYS A 4 3.19 3.65 -9.63
CA CYS A 4 4.13 2.56 -9.52
C CYS A 4 3.70 1.45 -10.49
N PRO A 5 4.52 1.06 -11.48
CA PRO A 5 4.18 -0.05 -12.37
C PRO A 5 3.99 -1.35 -11.57
N SER A 6 3.13 -2.24 -12.09
CA SER A 6 2.78 -3.48 -11.37
C SER A 6 3.98 -4.39 -11.09
N GLU A 7 4.97 -4.42 -11.99
CA GLU A 7 6.17 -5.23 -11.80
C GLU A 7 7.04 -4.75 -10.62
N LEU A 8 6.79 -3.55 -10.11
CA LEU A 8 7.51 -3.04 -8.96
C LEU A 8 6.92 -3.50 -7.63
N PHE A 9 5.92 -4.38 -7.66
CA PHE A 9 5.28 -4.92 -6.46
C PHE A 9 5.69 -6.36 -6.15
N ASP A 10 6.64 -6.93 -6.89
CA ASP A 10 6.97 -8.35 -6.75
C ASP A 10 7.44 -8.71 -5.35
N ASP A 11 8.19 -7.83 -4.70
CA ASP A 11 8.72 -8.07 -3.36
C ASP A 11 7.67 -7.93 -2.25
N ILE A 12 6.49 -7.42 -2.57
CA ILE A 12 5.37 -7.31 -1.62
C ILE A 12 4.11 -8.00 -2.15
N ALA A 13 4.29 -8.95 -3.06
CA ALA A 13 3.15 -9.64 -3.69
C ALA A 13 2.26 -10.33 -2.66
N ASP A 14 2.86 -10.91 -1.62
CA ASP A 14 2.12 -11.57 -0.54
C ASP A 14 1.27 -10.59 0.26
N VAL A 15 1.80 -9.38 0.52
CA VAL A 15 1.07 -8.33 1.22
C VAL A 15 -0.14 -7.90 0.41
N LEU A 16 0.06 -7.64 -0.89
CA LEU A 16 -1.02 -7.19 -1.76
C LEU A 16 -2.08 -8.28 -1.95
N ALA A 17 -1.66 -9.56 -1.98
CA ALA A 17 -2.60 -10.66 -2.07
C ALA A 17 -3.51 -10.70 -0.83
N GLU A 18 -2.96 -10.46 0.35
CA GLU A 18 -3.76 -10.40 1.56
C GLU A 18 -4.74 -9.23 1.53
N VAL A 19 -4.27 -8.04 1.15
CA VAL A 19 -5.10 -6.84 1.09
C VAL A 19 -6.28 -7.04 0.13
N ARG A 20 -6.03 -7.64 -1.02
CA ARG A 20 -7.09 -7.92 -2.00
C ARG A 20 -8.20 -8.81 -1.45
N ALA A 21 -7.88 -9.64 -0.47
CA ALA A 21 -8.84 -10.56 0.12
C ALA A 21 -9.68 -9.93 1.23
N TRP A 22 -9.35 -8.74 1.69
CA TRP A 22 -10.10 -8.10 2.78
C TRP A 22 -11.46 -7.62 2.31
N PRO A 23 -12.51 -7.80 3.15
CA PRO A 23 -13.85 -7.31 2.78
C PRO A 23 -13.86 -5.81 2.53
N GLY A 24 -14.54 -5.40 1.47
CA GLY A 24 -14.69 -3.99 1.14
C GLY A 24 -13.53 -3.38 0.34
N ILE A 25 -12.47 -4.15 0.11
CA ILE A 25 -11.33 -3.68 -0.68
C ILE A 25 -11.60 -3.92 -2.16
N VAL A 26 -11.34 -2.89 -2.96
CA VAL A 26 -11.37 -2.97 -4.44
C VAL A 26 -10.09 -2.35 -4.97
N GLU A 27 -9.39 -3.06 -5.83
CA GLU A 27 -8.21 -2.55 -6.51
C GLU A 27 -8.66 -1.85 -7.81
N LYS A 28 -8.55 -0.53 -7.84
CA LYS A 28 -9.00 0.27 -8.98
C LYS A 28 -7.99 0.32 -10.12
N GLY A 29 -6.74 0.04 -9.82
CA GLY A 29 -5.65 -0.04 -10.77
C GLY A 29 -4.47 -0.63 -10.03
N PRO A 30 -3.35 -0.98 -10.71
CA PRO A 30 -2.22 -1.59 -10.03
C PRO A 30 -1.77 -0.76 -8.82
N GLY A 31 -1.87 -1.34 -7.63
CA GLY A 31 -1.45 -0.68 -6.38
C GLY A 31 -2.34 0.44 -5.91
N VAL A 32 -3.54 0.58 -6.46
CA VAL A 32 -4.49 1.62 -6.04
C VAL A 32 -5.72 0.94 -5.45
N PHE A 33 -5.86 1.04 -4.13
CA PHE A 33 -6.90 0.32 -3.40
C PHE A 33 -7.88 1.27 -2.74
N TYR A 34 -9.15 0.92 -2.85
CA TYR A 34 -10.25 1.61 -2.18
C TYR A 34 -10.84 0.67 -1.14
N LEU A 35 -11.26 1.24 -0.02
CA LEU A 35 -11.94 0.51 1.05
C LEU A 35 -13.32 1.13 1.22
N ARG A 36 -14.38 0.36 0.97
CA ARG A 36 -15.76 0.82 1.07
C ARG A 36 -15.97 2.12 0.29
N ARG A 37 -15.50 2.13 -0.97
CA ARG A 37 -15.65 3.24 -1.93
C ARG A 37 -14.80 4.47 -1.63
N ARG A 38 -13.89 4.41 -0.66
CA ARG A 38 -13.01 5.52 -0.33
C ARG A 38 -11.55 5.14 -0.56
N PRO A 39 -10.71 6.06 -1.02
CA PRO A 39 -9.29 5.76 -1.18
C PRO A 39 -8.70 5.25 0.13
N PHE A 40 -7.88 4.20 0.05
CA PHE A 40 -7.28 3.59 1.22
C PHE A 40 -5.77 3.48 1.12
N LEU A 41 -5.27 3.04 -0.02
CA LEU A 41 -3.85 2.77 -0.21
C LEU A 41 -3.46 3.06 -1.65
N HIS A 42 -2.37 3.77 -1.85
CA HIS A 42 -1.77 3.87 -3.17
C HIS A 42 -0.26 4.03 -3.05
N PHE A 43 0.44 3.76 -4.16
CA PHE A 43 1.89 3.75 -4.19
C PHE A 43 2.40 4.83 -5.14
N HIS A 44 3.57 5.36 -4.82
CA HIS A 44 4.25 6.36 -5.62
C HIS A 44 5.70 5.99 -5.84
N LEU A 45 6.23 6.37 -7.00
CA LEU A 45 7.66 6.39 -7.23
C LEU A 45 8.14 7.82 -7.08
N ALA A 46 9.04 8.03 -6.13
CA ALA A 46 9.69 9.32 -5.94
C ALA A 46 10.90 9.42 -6.85
N ALA A 47 11.51 10.61 -6.89
CA ALA A 47 12.76 10.84 -7.61
C ALA A 47 13.81 9.81 -7.16
N GLY A 48 14.59 9.30 -8.12
CA GLY A 48 15.58 8.27 -7.83
C GLY A 48 15.02 6.86 -7.71
N GLY A 49 13.72 6.66 -7.99
CA GLY A 49 13.11 5.35 -7.98
C GLY A 49 12.69 4.84 -6.60
N ALA A 50 12.74 5.71 -5.58
CA ALA A 50 12.28 5.34 -4.25
C ALA A 50 10.78 5.08 -4.27
N ARG A 51 10.34 4.01 -3.61
CA ARG A 51 8.94 3.63 -3.55
C ARG A 51 8.34 4.04 -2.21
N ARG A 52 7.16 4.62 -2.25
CA ARG A 52 6.42 5.03 -1.05
C ARG A 52 4.98 4.58 -1.17
N ALA A 53 4.41 4.09 -0.07
CA ALA A 53 2.99 3.86 0.04
C ALA A 53 2.35 4.99 0.84
N ASP A 54 1.17 5.43 0.42
CA ASP A 54 0.35 6.36 1.21
C ASP A 54 -0.86 5.58 1.70
N ILE A 55 -1.02 5.53 3.01
CA ILE A 55 -2.10 4.80 3.68
C ILE A 55 -3.06 5.82 4.29
N LYS A 56 -4.35 5.67 4.03
CA LYS A 56 -5.33 6.62 4.55
C LYS A 56 -5.57 6.37 6.04
N GLY A 57 -5.21 7.35 6.87
CA GLY A 57 -5.50 7.35 8.28
C GLY A 57 -6.64 8.30 8.60
N ARG A 58 -6.95 8.46 9.89
CA ARG A 58 -8.04 9.33 10.34
C ARG A 58 -7.79 10.79 10.02
N ALA A 59 -6.55 11.24 10.16
CA ALA A 59 -6.19 12.64 10.00
C ALA A 59 -5.62 12.96 8.62
N GLY A 60 -5.55 12.00 7.72
CA GLY A 60 -5.00 12.18 6.38
C GLY A 60 -4.13 11.02 5.95
N TRP A 61 -3.36 11.25 4.91
CA TRP A 61 -2.47 10.23 4.34
C TRP A 61 -1.24 10.04 5.21
N ILE A 62 -0.88 8.77 5.46
CA ILE A 62 0.30 8.39 6.23
C ILE A 62 1.31 7.82 5.25
N PRO A 63 2.47 8.49 5.03
CA PRO A 63 3.48 7.95 4.13
C PRO A 63 4.22 6.79 4.79
N PHE A 64 4.56 5.79 4.00
CA PHE A 64 5.30 4.63 4.46
C PHE A 64 6.34 4.26 3.42
N ASP A 65 7.61 4.45 3.73
CA ASP A 65 8.69 4.18 2.80
C ASP A 65 8.90 2.68 2.63
N LEU A 66 8.96 2.24 1.38
CA LEU A 66 9.14 0.84 1.02
C LEU A 66 10.31 0.73 0.04
N PRO A 67 11.55 0.82 0.52
CA PRO A 67 12.70 0.63 -0.37
C PRO A 67 12.68 -0.75 -1.01
N ARG A 68 13.24 -0.88 -2.19
CA ARG A 68 13.27 -2.14 -2.93
C ARG A 68 14.68 -2.71 -3.00
N PRO A 69 14.83 -4.00 -2.72
CA PRO A 69 13.82 -4.89 -2.17
C PRO A 69 13.52 -4.53 -0.72
N VAL A 70 12.28 -4.73 -0.30
CA VAL A 70 11.90 -4.42 1.08
C VAL A 70 12.35 -5.54 2.00
N SER A 71 12.85 -5.17 3.20
CA SER A 71 13.24 -6.18 4.20
C SER A 71 11.99 -6.88 4.76
N ALA A 72 12.18 -8.09 5.28
CA ALA A 72 11.08 -8.83 5.89
C ALA A 72 10.48 -8.06 7.07
N THR A 73 11.32 -7.41 7.87
CA THR A 73 10.86 -6.60 9.01
C THR A 73 10.00 -5.44 8.55
N ARG A 74 10.44 -4.72 7.51
CA ARG A 74 9.71 -3.57 7.00
C ARG A 74 8.39 -4.01 6.36
N ARG A 75 8.41 -5.14 5.64
CA ARG A 75 7.20 -5.69 5.01
C ARG A 75 6.16 -6.06 6.06
N ARG A 76 6.56 -6.69 7.16
CA ARG A 76 5.65 -7.02 8.25
C ARG A 76 5.10 -5.78 8.92
N ALA A 77 5.93 -4.76 9.11
CA ALA A 77 5.47 -3.49 9.68
C ALA A 77 4.44 -2.82 8.78
N PHE A 78 4.65 -2.86 7.48
CA PHE A 78 3.72 -2.29 6.51
C PHE A 78 2.37 -3.01 6.57
N LEU A 79 2.38 -4.34 6.56
CA LEU A 79 1.13 -5.11 6.63
C LEU A 79 0.38 -4.84 7.93
N ARG A 80 1.11 -4.74 9.04
CA ARG A 80 0.51 -4.42 10.34
C ARG A 80 -0.16 -3.06 10.31
N GLU A 81 0.51 -2.07 9.73
CA GLU A 81 -0.06 -0.73 9.61
C GLU A 81 -1.34 -0.75 8.78
N LEU A 82 -1.33 -1.46 7.66
CA LEU A 82 -2.52 -1.60 6.81
C LEU A 82 -3.70 -2.21 7.57
N ARG A 83 -3.44 -3.25 8.36
CA ARG A 83 -4.48 -3.89 9.16
C ARG A 83 -5.09 -2.92 10.16
N ILE A 84 -4.24 -2.14 10.84
CA ILE A 84 -4.70 -1.15 11.83
C ILE A 84 -5.59 -0.12 11.15
N ARG A 85 -5.14 0.44 10.04
CA ARG A 85 -5.90 1.49 9.35
C ARG A 85 -7.19 0.96 8.74
N CYS A 86 -7.18 -0.28 8.26
CA CYS A 86 -8.37 -0.92 7.73
C CYS A 86 -9.45 -1.07 8.81
N ARG A 87 -9.05 -1.43 10.03
CA ARG A 87 -9.99 -1.58 11.15
C ARG A 87 -10.59 -0.27 11.62
N GLU A 88 -9.92 0.83 11.38
CA GLU A 88 -10.40 2.16 11.77
C GLU A 88 -11.54 2.66 10.89
N ARG A 89 -11.81 2.00 9.77
CA ARG A 89 -12.74 2.49 8.75
C ARG A 89 -14.11 1.86 8.83
#